data_849b557097a1445ab989e835ce24f432
#
_entry.id   849b557097a1445ab989e835ce24f432
#
_cell.length_a   1.000
_cell.length_b   1.000
_cell.length_c   1.000
_cell.angle_alpha   90.00
_cell.angle_beta   90.00
_cell.angle_gamma   90.00
#
_symmetry.space_group_name_H-M   'P 1'
#
loop_
_entity.id
_entity.type
_entity.pdbx_description
1 polymer ?
#
loop_
_entity_poly.entity_id
_entity_poly.type
_entity_poly.pdbx_seq_one_letter_code
_entity_poly.pdbx_strand_id
1 'polypeptide(L)'
;MANIKLQIIEESDKELFRNLFNLYQHDLSMIADFLFPNVDARGFYDYETVEEFYNFKDQDKLLMYLITVDDNIAGFCLLTKAPYVLKKDCDYCINEFFIIGSYRGKGIVYEICKVIFAQHPGRYSLEVIDANVRAMSFWKKLIVEVGTDAVVEDAAVTENGEELQQTLMLFTVE
;
A
#
# COMPACT_ATOMS: atom_id res chain seq x y z
N MET A 1 -13.40 19.62 7.45
CA MET A 1 -12.93 18.28 7.03
C MET A 1 -11.65 18.50 6.26
N ALA A 2 -10.67 17.60 6.37
CA ALA A 2 -9.46 17.64 5.56
C ALA A 2 -9.81 17.44 4.07
N ASN A 3 -9.16 18.19 3.19
CA ASN A 3 -9.34 18.06 1.75
C ASN A 3 -8.39 16.97 1.23
N ILE A 4 -8.91 15.74 1.08
CA ILE A 4 -8.13 14.57 0.61
C ILE A 4 -8.31 14.45 -0.89
N LYS A 5 -7.19 14.34 -1.62
CA LYS A 5 -7.19 14.10 -3.07
C LYS A 5 -6.31 12.90 -3.41
N LEU A 6 -6.77 12.11 -4.38
CA LEU A 6 -5.98 11.07 -5.04
C LEU A 6 -5.61 11.58 -6.43
N GLN A 7 -4.32 11.64 -6.71
CA GLN A 7 -3.79 12.06 -8.01
C GLN A 7 -3.04 10.88 -8.62
N ILE A 8 -3.28 10.61 -9.90
CA ILE A 8 -2.49 9.60 -10.62
C ILE A 8 -1.03 10.06 -10.64
N ILE A 9 -0.13 9.17 -10.24
CA ILE A 9 1.31 9.38 -10.34
C ILE A 9 1.69 9.27 -11.82
N GLU A 10 2.25 10.34 -12.38
CA GLU A 10 2.70 10.41 -13.77
C GLU A 10 4.23 10.24 -13.87
N GLU A 11 4.76 10.12 -15.10
CA GLU A 11 6.21 9.98 -15.31
C GLU A 11 6.99 11.17 -14.72
N SER A 12 6.41 12.38 -14.76
CA SER A 12 7.00 13.57 -14.13
C SER A 12 7.14 13.48 -12.62
N ASP A 13 6.38 12.60 -11.96
CA ASP A 13 6.38 12.41 -10.51
C ASP A 13 7.35 11.32 -10.04
N LYS A 14 8.08 10.69 -10.96
CA LYS A 14 8.89 9.50 -10.72
C LYS A 14 9.93 9.69 -9.61
N GLU A 15 10.65 10.80 -9.63
CA GLU A 15 11.63 11.11 -8.58
C GLU A 15 10.96 11.35 -7.21
N LEU A 16 9.82 12.04 -7.20
CA LEU A 16 9.03 12.20 -5.98
C LEU A 16 8.58 10.84 -5.44
N PHE A 17 8.03 9.99 -6.32
CA PHE A 17 7.58 8.67 -5.92
C PHE A 17 8.73 7.79 -5.40
N ARG A 18 9.91 7.82 -6.04
CA ARG A 18 11.10 7.12 -5.52
C ARG A 18 11.46 7.55 -4.10
N ASN A 19 11.45 8.85 -3.84
CA ASN A 19 11.74 9.36 -2.50
C ASN A 19 10.72 8.88 -1.47
N LEU A 20 9.43 8.91 -1.82
CA LEU A 20 8.36 8.40 -0.93
C LEU A 20 8.47 6.89 -0.73
N PHE A 21 8.77 6.14 -1.79
CA PHE A 21 8.95 4.69 -1.72
C PHE A 21 10.16 4.32 -0.86
N ASN A 22 11.25 5.07 -0.95
CA ASN A 22 12.42 4.87 -0.08
C ASN A 22 12.08 5.11 1.40
N LEU A 23 11.26 6.10 1.73
CA LEU A 23 10.75 6.31 3.10
C LEU A 23 9.88 5.15 3.57
N TYR A 24 9.06 4.60 2.69
CA TYR A 24 8.25 3.42 2.96
C TYR A 24 9.13 2.19 3.24
N GLN A 25 10.13 1.94 2.42
CA GLN A 25 11.08 0.85 2.61
C GLN A 25 11.87 1.01 3.92
N HIS A 26 12.21 2.25 4.29
CA HIS A 26 12.81 2.52 5.60
C HIS A 26 11.87 2.12 6.76
N ASP A 27 10.58 2.49 6.68
CA ASP A 27 9.60 2.07 7.69
C ASP A 27 9.49 0.53 7.78
N LEU A 28 9.51 -0.18 6.63
CA LEU A 28 9.48 -1.64 6.58
C LEU A 28 10.76 -2.27 7.14
N SER A 29 11.93 -1.69 6.90
CA SER A 29 13.21 -2.17 7.45
C SER A 29 13.25 -2.15 8.99
N MET A 30 12.46 -1.28 9.60
CA MET A 30 12.30 -1.23 11.06
C MET A 30 11.39 -2.34 11.62
N ILE A 31 10.67 -3.03 10.74
CA ILE A 31 9.71 -4.10 11.09
C ILE A 31 10.32 -5.48 10.78
N ALA A 32 10.99 -5.59 9.62
CA ALA A 32 11.65 -6.79 9.13
C ALA A 32 12.94 -6.37 8.41
N ASP A 33 14.04 -6.33 9.15
CA ASP A 33 15.34 -5.79 8.71
C ASP A 33 15.94 -6.57 7.54
N PHE A 34 15.64 -7.86 7.44
CA PHE A 34 16.11 -8.69 6.32
C PHE A 34 15.49 -8.34 4.97
N LEU A 35 14.35 -7.63 4.93
CA LEU A 35 13.74 -7.17 3.66
C LEU A 35 14.61 -6.11 3.00
N PHE A 36 15.14 -5.20 3.79
CA PHE A 36 15.90 -4.04 3.31
C PHE A 36 17.12 -3.81 4.21
N PRO A 37 18.12 -4.71 4.14
CA PRO A 37 19.23 -4.70 5.10
C PRO A 37 20.22 -3.54 4.87
N ASN A 38 20.32 -3.02 3.66
CA ASN A 38 21.31 -2.01 3.29
C ASN A 38 20.73 -1.01 2.30
N VAL A 39 21.34 0.17 2.25
CA VAL A 39 21.10 1.16 1.19
C VAL A 39 22.29 1.19 0.21
N ASP A 40 22.01 1.61 -1.02
CA ASP A 40 23.07 1.85 -2.03
C ASP A 40 23.85 3.14 -1.76
N ALA A 41 24.86 3.44 -2.60
CA ALA A 41 25.69 4.65 -2.46
C ALA A 41 24.91 5.97 -2.60
N ARG A 42 23.68 5.94 -3.09
CA ARG A 42 22.76 7.08 -3.20
C ARG A 42 21.82 7.20 -2.02
N GLY A 43 21.79 6.19 -1.12
CA GLY A 43 20.91 6.13 0.04
C GLY A 43 19.54 5.51 -0.23
N PHE A 44 19.39 4.73 -1.30
CA PHE A 44 18.16 4.00 -1.60
C PHE A 44 18.27 2.52 -1.22
N TYR A 45 17.17 1.96 -0.68
CA TYR A 45 17.06 0.53 -0.38
C TYR A 45 16.93 -0.31 -1.65
N ASP A 46 15.95 0.00 -2.47
CA ASP A 46 15.70 -0.67 -3.74
C ASP A 46 15.24 0.36 -4.78
N TYR A 47 16.20 0.84 -5.53
CA TYR A 47 15.97 1.88 -6.53
C TYR A 47 15.23 1.37 -7.76
N GLU A 48 15.44 0.09 -8.12
CA GLU A 48 14.97 -0.48 -9.39
C GLU A 48 13.49 -0.88 -9.35
N THR A 49 12.94 -1.26 -8.19
CA THR A 49 11.53 -1.66 -8.04
C THR A 49 10.56 -0.59 -8.53
N VAL A 50 10.90 0.69 -8.44
CA VAL A 50 10.06 1.77 -8.97
C VAL A 50 9.88 1.67 -10.48
N GLU A 51 10.88 1.21 -11.24
CA GLU A 51 10.76 0.99 -12.69
C GLU A 51 9.74 -0.10 -13.00
N GLU A 52 9.69 -1.16 -12.21
CA GLU A 52 8.71 -2.24 -12.38
C GLU A 52 7.28 -1.74 -12.18
N PHE A 53 7.05 -0.88 -11.18
CA PHE A 53 5.73 -0.27 -10.96
C PHE A 53 5.28 0.56 -12.17
N TYR A 54 6.17 1.36 -12.76
CA TYR A 54 5.85 2.13 -13.96
C TYR A 54 5.56 1.21 -15.16
N ASN A 55 6.32 0.13 -15.34
CA ASN A 55 6.04 -0.87 -16.36
C ASN A 55 4.66 -1.51 -16.18
N PHE A 56 4.23 -1.80 -14.96
CA PHE A 56 2.90 -2.34 -14.68
C PHE A 56 1.80 -1.29 -14.88
N LYS A 57 2.04 -0.03 -14.51
CA LYS A 57 1.13 1.09 -14.80
C LYS A 57 0.91 1.24 -16.30
N ASP A 58 1.97 1.24 -17.09
CA ASP A 58 1.90 1.39 -18.56
C ASP A 58 1.15 0.23 -19.24
N GLN A 59 1.14 -0.96 -18.62
CA GLN A 59 0.35 -2.11 -19.07
C GLN A 59 -1.10 -2.10 -18.54
N ASP A 60 -1.53 -1.03 -17.90
CA ASP A 60 -2.85 -0.88 -17.27
C ASP A 60 -3.15 -1.93 -16.17
N LYS A 61 -2.12 -2.43 -15.51
CA LYS A 61 -2.23 -3.43 -14.44
C LYS A 61 -2.27 -2.81 -13.04
N LEU A 62 -1.68 -1.64 -12.89
CA LEU A 62 -1.46 -0.96 -11.62
C LEU A 62 -1.98 0.46 -11.66
N LEU A 63 -2.77 0.82 -10.68
CA LEU A 63 -3.15 2.20 -10.38
C LEU A 63 -2.20 2.75 -9.31
N MET A 64 -1.52 3.83 -9.63
CA MET A 64 -0.57 4.48 -8.74
C MET A 64 -1.11 5.83 -8.31
N TYR A 65 -1.43 5.99 -7.03
CA TYR A 65 -2.00 7.22 -6.48
C TYR A 65 -1.03 7.93 -5.55
N LEU A 66 -0.76 9.20 -5.84
CA LEU A 66 -0.24 10.16 -4.86
C LEU A 66 -1.41 10.65 -4.01
N ILE A 67 -1.24 10.61 -2.70
CA ILE A 67 -2.25 11.07 -1.74
C ILE A 67 -1.84 12.43 -1.20
N THR A 68 -2.72 13.41 -1.31
CA THR A 68 -2.54 14.72 -0.70
C THR A 68 -3.64 15.03 0.30
N VAL A 69 -3.29 15.79 1.33
CA VAL A 69 -4.19 16.30 2.37
C VAL A 69 -3.95 17.79 2.52
N ASP A 70 -4.98 18.59 2.27
CA ASP A 70 -4.89 20.06 2.26
C ASP A 70 -3.73 20.56 1.38
N ASP A 71 -3.64 19.98 0.17
CA ASP A 71 -2.63 20.20 -0.86
C ASP A 71 -1.17 19.83 -0.47
N ASN A 72 -0.97 19.18 0.67
CA ASN A 72 0.33 18.65 1.08
C ASN A 72 0.41 17.14 0.81
N ILE A 73 1.58 16.67 0.40
CA ILE A 73 1.83 15.24 0.17
C ILE A 73 1.68 14.49 1.50
N ALA A 74 0.82 13.48 1.50
CA ALA A 74 0.54 12.66 2.67
C ALA A 74 1.00 11.20 2.52
N GLY A 75 1.19 10.72 1.27
CA GLY A 75 1.61 9.35 1.02
C GLY A 75 1.28 8.89 -0.39
N PHE A 76 1.19 7.56 -0.56
CA PHE A 76 0.79 6.93 -1.81
C PHE A 76 0.01 5.64 -1.57
N CYS A 77 -0.69 5.19 -2.60
CA CYS A 77 -1.36 3.89 -2.65
C CYS A 77 -1.17 3.25 -4.02
N LEU A 78 -0.79 1.99 -4.05
CA LEU A 78 -0.68 1.18 -5.26
C LEU A 78 -1.76 0.09 -5.24
N LEU A 79 -2.61 0.09 -6.27
CA LEU A 79 -3.68 -0.88 -6.44
C LEU A 79 -3.46 -1.68 -7.73
N THR A 80 -3.23 -2.99 -7.61
CA THR A 80 -3.38 -3.89 -8.76
C THR A 80 -4.87 -4.14 -8.99
N LYS A 81 -5.30 -4.13 -10.26
CA LYS A 81 -6.69 -4.39 -10.64
C LYS A 81 -6.86 -5.71 -11.38
N ALA A 82 -8.06 -6.28 -11.34
CA ALA A 82 -8.38 -7.45 -12.12
C ALA A 82 -8.12 -7.20 -13.63
N PRO A 83 -7.69 -8.23 -14.39
CA PRO A 83 -7.49 -9.63 -14.01
C PRO A 83 -6.11 -9.95 -13.43
N TYR A 84 -5.30 -8.94 -13.07
CA TYR A 84 -3.90 -9.08 -12.68
C TYR A 84 -3.69 -9.28 -11.17
N VAL A 85 -4.75 -9.23 -10.38
CA VAL A 85 -4.71 -9.59 -8.94
C VAL A 85 -4.41 -11.07 -8.75
N LEU A 86 -3.59 -11.40 -7.76
CA LEU A 86 -3.23 -12.79 -7.45
C LEU A 86 -4.45 -13.60 -6.95
N LYS A 87 -5.34 -12.98 -6.20
CA LYS A 87 -6.60 -13.59 -5.74
C LYS A 87 -7.67 -13.38 -6.80
N LYS A 88 -7.98 -14.43 -7.56
CA LYS A 88 -8.83 -14.40 -8.77
C LYS A 88 -10.27 -13.92 -8.57
N ASP A 89 -10.77 -13.96 -7.35
CA ASP A 89 -12.10 -13.50 -6.95
C ASP A 89 -12.09 -12.05 -6.43
N CYS A 90 -10.97 -11.35 -6.50
CA CYS A 90 -10.85 -9.96 -6.11
C CYS A 90 -10.78 -9.03 -7.33
N ASP A 91 -11.40 -7.86 -7.20
CA ASP A 91 -11.33 -6.78 -8.18
C ASP A 91 -10.04 -5.99 -8.03
N TYR A 92 -9.57 -5.83 -6.79
CA TYR A 92 -8.40 -5.05 -6.43
C TYR A 92 -7.51 -5.77 -5.41
N CYS A 93 -6.19 -5.49 -5.50
CA CYS A 93 -5.23 -5.78 -4.45
C CYS A 93 -4.56 -4.46 -4.02
N ILE A 94 -4.59 -4.15 -2.73
CA ILE A 94 -3.77 -3.08 -2.17
C ILE A 94 -2.35 -3.65 -2.02
N ASN A 95 -1.48 -3.35 -2.99
CA ASN A 95 -0.09 -3.82 -2.97
C ASN A 95 0.74 -3.05 -1.96
N GLU A 96 0.72 -1.71 -2.09
CA GLU A 96 1.51 -0.84 -1.26
C GLU A 96 0.65 0.31 -0.76
N PHE A 97 0.77 0.62 0.53
CA PHE A 97 0.05 1.72 1.16
C PHE A 97 0.94 2.41 2.18
N PHE A 98 1.37 3.61 1.86
CA PHE A 98 2.25 4.41 2.70
C PHE A 98 1.64 5.75 3.05
N ILE A 99 1.65 6.10 4.32
CA ILE A 99 1.25 7.42 4.82
C ILE A 99 2.38 8.00 5.67
N ILE A 100 2.78 9.22 5.36
CA ILE A 100 3.81 9.96 6.10
C ILE A 100 3.42 10.06 7.58
N GLY A 101 4.40 9.89 8.47
CA GLY A 101 4.20 9.75 9.91
C GLY A 101 3.36 10.86 10.56
N SER A 102 3.48 12.11 10.07
CA SER A 102 2.71 13.26 10.58
C SER A 102 1.18 13.16 10.40
N TYR A 103 0.72 12.33 9.46
CA TYR A 103 -0.71 12.08 9.18
C TYR A 103 -1.25 10.83 9.90
N ARG A 104 -0.39 10.02 10.52
CA ARG A 104 -0.82 8.79 11.20
C ARG A 104 -1.42 9.08 12.58
N GLY A 105 -2.31 8.21 13.04
CA GLY A 105 -2.89 8.26 14.38
C GLY A 105 -3.91 9.37 14.64
N LYS A 106 -4.36 10.09 13.60
CA LYS A 106 -5.29 11.23 13.69
C LYS A 106 -6.63 10.99 13.00
N GLY A 107 -6.95 9.74 12.66
CA GLY A 107 -8.17 9.39 11.89
C GLY A 107 -8.08 9.68 10.39
N ILE A 108 -7.10 10.48 9.93
CA ILE A 108 -7.00 10.90 8.53
C ILE A 108 -6.79 9.71 7.59
N VAL A 109 -6.04 8.68 8.02
CA VAL A 109 -5.77 7.48 7.21
C VAL A 109 -7.07 6.72 6.91
N TYR A 110 -7.99 6.71 7.87
CA TYR A 110 -9.32 6.15 7.70
C TYR A 110 -10.11 6.88 6.61
N GLU A 111 -10.13 8.21 6.65
CA GLU A 111 -10.80 9.01 5.63
C GLU A 111 -10.15 8.86 4.24
N ILE A 112 -8.82 8.71 4.17
CA ILE A 112 -8.11 8.41 2.92
C ILE A 112 -8.60 7.08 2.33
N CYS A 113 -8.68 6.02 3.12
CA CYS A 113 -9.17 4.72 2.66
C CYS A 113 -10.63 4.80 2.16
N LYS A 114 -11.49 5.56 2.84
CA LYS A 114 -12.87 5.77 2.37
C LYS A 114 -12.92 6.46 1.01
N VAL A 115 -12.04 7.42 0.75
CA VAL A 115 -11.95 8.06 -0.58
C VAL A 115 -11.49 7.06 -1.64
N ILE A 116 -10.50 6.21 -1.34
CA ILE A 116 -10.04 5.15 -2.24
C ILE A 116 -11.18 4.19 -2.57
N PHE A 117 -11.86 3.68 -1.55
CA PHE A 117 -12.92 2.70 -1.70
C PHE A 117 -14.15 3.28 -2.43
N ALA A 118 -14.50 4.53 -2.18
CA ALA A 118 -15.59 5.20 -2.90
C ALA A 118 -15.31 5.37 -4.41
N GLN A 119 -14.04 5.48 -4.81
CA GLN A 119 -13.64 5.52 -6.22
C GLN A 119 -13.54 4.13 -6.84
N HIS A 120 -13.29 3.12 -6.05
CA HIS A 120 -13.05 1.75 -6.48
C HIS A 120 -13.87 0.75 -5.64
N PRO A 121 -15.21 0.75 -5.76
CA PRO A 121 -16.01 -0.27 -5.08
C PRO A 121 -15.71 -1.65 -5.64
N GLY A 122 -15.75 -2.69 -4.81
CA GLY A 122 -15.48 -4.06 -5.22
C GLY A 122 -14.84 -4.92 -4.12
N ARG A 123 -14.39 -6.10 -4.51
CA ARG A 123 -13.72 -7.04 -3.62
C ARG A 123 -12.22 -6.82 -3.60
N TYR A 124 -11.68 -6.71 -2.40
CA TYR A 124 -10.28 -6.40 -2.15
C TYR A 124 -9.52 -7.57 -1.54
N SER A 125 -8.23 -7.64 -1.87
CA SER A 125 -7.22 -8.37 -1.10
C SER A 125 -6.12 -7.41 -0.63
N LEU A 126 -5.56 -7.69 0.54
CA LEU A 126 -4.31 -7.09 1.02
C LEU A 126 -3.58 -8.06 1.94
N GLU A 127 -2.28 -7.93 2.01
CA GLU A 127 -1.42 -8.69 2.91
C GLU A 127 -0.69 -7.74 3.85
N VAL A 128 -0.66 -8.10 5.13
CA VAL A 128 -0.01 -7.30 6.18
C VAL A 128 1.04 -8.15 6.85
N ILE A 129 2.27 -7.66 6.93
CA ILE A 129 3.35 -8.30 7.69
C ILE A 129 2.93 -8.40 9.17
N ASP A 130 2.96 -9.59 9.75
CA ASP A 130 2.45 -9.84 11.10
C ASP A 130 3.17 -9.00 12.16
N ALA A 131 4.46 -8.77 11.99
CA ALA A 131 5.25 -7.90 12.85
C ALA A 131 4.81 -6.43 12.78
N ASN A 132 4.06 -6.01 11.74
CA ASN A 132 3.49 -4.67 11.62
C ASN A 132 2.18 -4.53 12.42
N VAL A 133 2.27 -4.63 13.73
CA VAL A 133 1.12 -4.61 14.65
C VAL A 133 0.24 -3.37 14.47
N ARG A 134 0.84 -2.23 14.10
CA ARG A 134 0.09 -0.98 13.86
C ARG A 134 -0.79 -1.09 12.62
N ALA A 135 -0.23 -1.52 11.48
CA ALA A 135 -0.98 -1.72 10.26
C ALA A 135 -2.05 -2.81 10.44
N MET A 136 -1.69 -3.92 11.08
CA MET A 136 -2.61 -5.00 11.41
C MET A 136 -3.83 -4.51 12.18
N SER A 137 -3.62 -3.76 13.26
CA SER A 137 -4.70 -3.19 14.07
C SER A 137 -5.56 -2.20 13.28
N PHE A 138 -4.94 -1.40 12.43
CA PHE A 138 -5.63 -0.43 11.58
C PHE A 138 -6.53 -1.13 10.57
N TRP A 139 -5.99 -2.06 9.77
CA TRP A 139 -6.73 -2.75 8.73
C TRP A 139 -7.89 -3.59 9.30
N LYS A 140 -7.66 -4.34 10.38
CA LYS A 140 -8.73 -5.11 11.04
C LYS A 140 -9.90 -4.22 11.47
N LYS A 141 -9.63 -3.04 12.05
CA LYS A 141 -10.69 -2.10 12.45
C LYS A 141 -11.41 -1.50 11.26
N LEU A 142 -10.67 -1.06 10.24
CA LEU A 142 -11.25 -0.46 9.04
C LEU A 142 -12.17 -1.45 8.33
N ILE A 143 -11.70 -2.69 8.12
CA ILE A 143 -12.47 -3.73 7.42
C ILE A 143 -13.77 -4.06 8.16
N VAL A 144 -13.75 -4.13 9.48
CA VAL A 144 -14.99 -4.36 10.29
C VAL A 144 -16.00 -3.23 10.10
N GLU A 145 -15.54 -2.00 9.85
CA GLU A 145 -16.42 -0.84 9.74
C GLU A 145 -16.95 -0.61 8.32
N VAL A 146 -16.14 -0.84 7.30
CA VAL A 146 -16.49 -0.51 5.90
C VAL A 146 -16.66 -1.73 5.00
N GLY A 147 -16.17 -2.89 5.42
CA GLY A 147 -16.17 -4.12 4.61
C GLY A 147 -17.31 -5.06 4.94
N THR A 148 -17.70 -5.84 3.95
CA THR A 148 -18.57 -7.02 4.08
C THR A 148 -17.82 -8.26 3.62
N ASP A 149 -18.29 -9.46 3.97
CA ASP A 149 -17.71 -10.75 3.58
C ASP A 149 -16.21 -10.87 3.89
N ALA A 150 -15.81 -10.34 5.05
CA ALA A 150 -14.42 -10.31 5.45
C ALA A 150 -13.89 -11.71 5.80
N VAL A 151 -12.75 -12.08 5.21
CA VAL A 151 -12.01 -13.30 5.51
C VAL A 151 -10.59 -12.90 5.91
N VAL A 152 -10.05 -13.53 6.93
CA VAL A 152 -8.69 -13.31 7.43
C VAL A 152 -7.99 -14.66 7.50
N GLU A 153 -6.85 -14.80 6.83
CA GLU A 153 -6.09 -16.03 6.70
C GLU A 153 -4.61 -15.78 6.98
N ASP A 154 -3.93 -16.77 7.57
CA ASP A 154 -2.48 -16.73 7.69
C ASP A 154 -1.85 -16.96 6.31
N ALA A 155 -0.80 -16.22 6.01
CA ALA A 155 -0.01 -16.32 4.79
C ALA A 155 1.47 -16.21 5.12
N ALA A 156 2.30 -16.72 4.22
CA ALA A 156 3.75 -16.58 4.33
C ALA A 156 4.37 -16.44 2.95
N VAL A 157 5.44 -15.67 2.86
CA VAL A 157 6.26 -15.54 1.66
C VAL A 157 7.73 -15.68 2.04
N THR A 158 8.54 -16.23 1.13
CA THR A 158 9.98 -16.28 1.32
C THR A 158 10.63 -15.10 0.61
N GLU A 159 11.28 -14.24 1.39
CA GLU A 159 11.99 -13.06 0.89
C GLU A 159 13.44 -13.10 1.39
N ASN A 160 14.39 -12.92 0.49
CA ASN A 160 15.84 -12.95 0.81
C ASN A 160 16.29 -14.19 1.59
N GLY A 161 15.61 -15.33 1.43
CA GLY A 161 15.90 -16.59 2.12
C GLY A 161 15.30 -16.73 3.52
N GLU A 162 14.57 -15.74 3.98
CA GLU A 162 13.83 -15.72 5.25
C GLU A 162 12.34 -15.88 5.00
N GLU A 163 11.63 -16.55 5.92
CA GLU A 163 10.18 -16.66 5.88
C GLU A 163 9.52 -15.44 6.54
N LEU A 164 8.72 -14.72 5.77
CA LEU A 164 7.96 -13.57 6.23
C LEU A 164 6.51 -13.99 6.48
N GLN A 165 6.11 -13.97 7.74
CA GLN A 165 4.72 -14.24 8.12
C GLN A 165 3.85 -13.02 7.83
N GLN A 166 2.70 -13.27 7.21
CA GLN A 166 1.75 -12.25 6.81
C GLN A 166 0.33 -12.70 7.13
N THR A 167 -0.56 -11.74 7.26
CA THR A 167 -2.00 -11.99 7.32
C THR A 167 -2.65 -11.48 6.04
N LEU A 168 -3.27 -12.38 5.28
CA LEU A 168 -4.13 -12.05 4.16
C LEU A 168 -5.50 -11.61 4.65
N MET A 169 -6.00 -10.51 4.14
CA MET A 169 -7.35 -10.02 4.39
C MET A 169 -8.10 -9.85 3.07
N LEU A 170 -9.30 -10.45 3.01
CA LEU A 170 -10.23 -10.34 1.89
C LEU A 170 -11.49 -9.66 2.40
N PHE A 171 -12.04 -8.72 1.64
CA PHE A 171 -13.28 -8.01 2.01
C PHE A 171 -13.91 -7.34 0.79
N THR A 172 -15.20 -7.04 0.87
CA THR A 172 -15.92 -6.31 -0.18
C THR A 172 -16.30 -4.93 0.34
N VAL A 173 -16.20 -3.92 -0.53
CA VAL A 173 -16.65 -2.55 -0.26
C VAL A 173 -17.67 -2.17 -1.33
N GLU A 174 -18.84 -1.65 -0.90
CA GLU A 174 -19.95 -1.21 -1.76
C GLU A 174 -19.87 0.27 -2.11
#